data_314f20ea6852d205512fedef2b2d53bb
#
_entry.id   314f20ea6852d205512fedef2b2d53bb
#
_cell.length_a   1.000
_cell.length_b   1.000
_cell.length_c   1.000
_cell.angle_alpha   90.00
_cell.angle_beta   90.00
_cell.angle_gamma   90.00
#
_symmetry.space_group_name_H-M   'P 1'
#
loop_
_entity.id
_entity.type
_entity.pdbx_description
1 polymer ?
#
loop_
_entity_poly.entity_id
_entity_poly.type
_entity_poly.pdbx_seq_one_letter_code
_entity_poly.pdbx_strand_id
1 'polypeptide(L)'
;FFNLINNPDGDYSRYIFFYINYLIENNQIEEAKAVTDQLEYISSTLLLSQSKSWVDGKKFKEFGKIFSCNNHNDIVSEFLFLISNLYSAQEDIEKSNFYLNLSNYLNPKFILNSSLVAENFYLNREYDKAKKILSIFDKKYEFYYWFRLKKEAQIIIKDKGYEEGIDYLSSKFSKIKNPNEKMVFDIANFYKNSKNYEKANEYYTKIISSLDDNSEIKSDLLYRRGGSYERLGDYQKADEDLKYSLKINPDDAX
;
A
#
# COMPACT_ATOMS: atom_id res chain seq x y z
N PHE A 1 0.81 -19.14 9.15
CA PHE A 1 0.46 -17.79 8.64
C PHE A 1 1.54 -16.76 8.95
N PHE A 2 2.14 -16.76 10.14
CA PHE A 2 3.22 -15.81 10.48
C PHE A 2 4.32 -15.77 9.42
N ASN A 3 4.72 -16.93 8.89
CA ASN A 3 5.78 -17.01 7.86
C ASN A 3 5.35 -16.42 6.50
N LEU A 4 4.07 -16.14 6.30
CA LEU A 4 3.58 -15.55 5.03
C LEU A 4 3.65 -14.02 5.04
N ILE A 5 3.75 -13.39 6.21
CA ILE A 5 3.71 -11.92 6.33
C ILE A 5 4.90 -11.29 5.59
N ASN A 6 6.09 -11.85 5.80
CA ASN A 6 7.34 -11.33 5.22
C ASN A 6 7.91 -12.24 4.13
N ASN A 7 7.07 -13.10 3.53
CA ASN A 7 7.55 -14.01 2.49
C ASN A 7 7.76 -13.24 1.17
N PRO A 8 8.97 -13.23 0.62
CA PRO A 8 9.24 -12.50 -0.64
C PRO A 8 8.69 -13.20 -1.88
N ASP A 9 8.26 -14.46 -1.77
CA ASP A 9 7.86 -15.28 -2.94
C ASP A 9 6.48 -14.92 -3.51
N GLY A 10 5.69 -14.07 -2.80
CA GLY A 10 4.37 -13.71 -3.31
C GLY A 10 3.59 -12.76 -2.39
N ASP A 11 2.54 -12.18 -2.93
CA ASP A 11 1.61 -11.34 -2.15
C ASP A 11 0.56 -12.23 -1.47
N TYR A 12 0.77 -12.47 -0.20
CA TYR A 12 -0.12 -13.28 0.64
C TYR A 12 -1.14 -12.43 1.43
N SER A 13 -1.26 -11.14 1.13
CA SER A 13 -2.09 -10.18 1.88
C SER A 13 -3.54 -10.63 2.04
N ARG A 14 -4.12 -11.21 0.98
CA ARG A 14 -5.52 -11.66 1.04
C ARG A 14 -5.68 -12.87 1.97
N TYR A 15 -4.73 -13.80 1.95
CA TYR A 15 -4.76 -14.96 2.86
C TYR A 15 -4.62 -14.52 4.32
N ILE A 16 -3.72 -13.58 4.58
CA ILE A 16 -3.51 -13.01 5.91
C ILE A 16 -4.79 -12.28 6.36
N PHE A 17 -5.41 -11.48 5.48
CA PHE A 17 -6.69 -10.82 5.78
C PHE A 17 -7.78 -11.83 6.16
N PHE A 18 -7.95 -12.88 5.36
CA PHE A 18 -8.99 -13.88 5.63
C PHE A 18 -8.71 -14.65 6.93
N TYR A 19 -7.45 -14.87 7.25
CA TYR A 19 -7.07 -15.49 8.52
C TYR A 19 -7.40 -14.58 9.71
N ILE A 20 -7.06 -13.30 9.63
CA ILE A 20 -7.43 -12.32 10.67
C ILE A 20 -8.96 -12.28 10.83
N ASN A 21 -9.70 -12.22 9.72
CA ASN A 21 -11.17 -12.23 9.75
C ASN A 21 -11.72 -13.50 10.43
N TYR A 22 -11.17 -14.66 10.08
CA TYR A 22 -11.54 -15.94 10.70
C TYR A 22 -11.30 -15.91 12.23
N LEU A 23 -10.14 -15.43 12.67
CA LEU A 23 -9.81 -15.33 14.09
C LEU A 23 -10.84 -14.44 14.81
N ILE A 24 -11.17 -13.29 14.22
CA ILE A 24 -12.14 -12.35 14.78
C ILE A 24 -13.56 -12.97 14.84
N GLU A 25 -14.00 -13.64 13.77
CA GLU A 25 -15.30 -14.33 13.74
C GLU A 25 -15.40 -15.41 14.82
N ASN A 26 -14.27 -16.03 15.19
CA ASN A 26 -14.21 -17.06 16.23
C ASN A 26 -13.83 -16.51 17.61
N ASN A 27 -13.88 -15.19 17.77
CA ASN A 27 -13.58 -14.49 19.03
C ASN A 27 -12.14 -14.71 19.53
N GLN A 28 -11.19 -15.01 18.63
CA GLN A 28 -9.76 -15.20 18.93
C GLN A 28 -9.04 -13.86 18.73
N ILE A 29 -9.39 -12.87 19.55
CA ILE A 29 -8.96 -11.46 19.35
C ILE A 29 -7.44 -11.31 19.62
N GLU A 30 -6.92 -12.01 20.63
CA GLU A 30 -5.49 -11.90 20.98
C GLU A 30 -4.62 -12.47 19.86
N GLU A 31 -5.07 -13.58 19.23
CA GLU A 31 -4.36 -14.16 18.09
C GLU A 31 -4.43 -13.23 16.86
N ALA A 32 -5.58 -12.63 16.61
CA ALA A 32 -5.72 -11.64 15.53
C ALA A 32 -4.78 -10.45 15.75
N LYS A 33 -4.69 -9.99 17.01
CA LYS A 33 -3.76 -8.92 17.38
C LYS A 33 -2.29 -9.35 17.17
N ALA A 34 -1.93 -10.57 17.59
CA ALA A 34 -0.56 -11.08 17.41
C ALA A 34 -0.15 -11.14 15.92
N VAL A 35 -1.10 -11.44 15.02
CA VAL A 35 -0.85 -11.38 13.57
C VAL A 35 -0.64 -9.93 13.11
N THR A 36 -1.52 -9.02 13.52
CA THR A 36 -1.45 -7.62 13.06
C THR A 36 -0.29 -6.83 13.68
N ASP A 37 0.19 -7.24 14.87
CA ASP A 37 1.36 -6.61 15.51
C ASP A 37 2.64 -6.82 14.68
N GLN A 38 2.68 -7.86 13.83
CA GLN A 38 3.82 -8.11 12.93
C GLN A 38 3.73 -7.29 11.63
N LEU A 39 2.60 -6.66 11.37
CA LEU A 39 2.43 -5.86 10.16
C LEU A 39 2.96 -4.44 10.40
N GLU A 40 3.72 -3.93 9.45
CA GLU A 40 4.19 -2.54 9.48
C GLU A 40 3.50 -1.75 8.36
N TYR A 41 3.03 -0.55 8.68
CA TYR A 41 2.27 0.25 7.71
C TYR A 41 3.05 0.52 6.43
N ILE A 42 4.36 0.76 6.52
CA ILE A 42 5.21 1.11 5.36
C ILE A 42 5.21 -0.01 4.32
N SER A 43 5.42 -1.26 4.75
CA SER A 43 5.52 -2.43 3.85
C SER A 43 4.17 -3.08 3.55
N SER A 44 3.12 -2.78 4.34
CA SER A 44 1.82 -3.45 4.22
C SER A 44 1.02 -2.98 3.00
N THR A 45 0.27 -3.90 2.41
CA THR A 45 -0.71 -3.59 1.37
C THR A 45 -1.91 -2.81 1.95
N LEU A 46 -2.77 -2.28 1.08
CA LEU A 46 -3.99 -1.57 1.50
C LEU A 46 -4.84 -2.41 2.45
N LEU A 47 -5.02 -3.68 2.12
CA LEU A 47 -5.88 -4.58 2.86
C LEU A 47 -5.33 -4.86 4.26
N LEU A 48 -4.01 -5.09 4.37
CA LEU A 48 -3.36 -5.37 5.65
C LEU A 48 -3.26 -4.10 6.51
N SER A 49 -2.99 -2.95 5.90
CA SER A 49 -3.01 -1.65 6.62
C SER A 49 -4.39 -1.38 7.22
N GLN A 50 -5.45 -1.65 6.45
CA GLN A 50 -6.83 -1.53 6.93
C GLN A 50 -7.09 -2.50 8.08
N SER A 51 -6.66 -3.78 7.91
CA SER A 51 -6.85 -4.82 8.94
C SER A 51 -6.18 -4.43 10.25
N LYS A 52 -4.91 -4.00 10.19
CA LYS A 52 -4.18 -3.54 11.37
C LYS A 52 -4.91 -2.37 12.05
N SER A 53 -5.31 -1.37 11.27
CA SER A 53 -6.04 -0.21 11.79
C SER A 53 -7.36 -0.60 12.47
N TRP A 54 -8.07 -1.59 11.93
CA TRP A 54 -9.31 -2.08 12.54
C TRP A 54 -9.06 -2.85 13.84
N VAL A 55 -8.02 -3.68 13.88
CA VAL A 55 -7.66 -4.43 15.11
C VAL A 55 -7.19 -3.46 16.19
N ASP A 56 -6.27 -2.56 15.87
CA ASP A 56 -5.74 -1.54 16.81
C ASP A 56 -6.87 -0.65 17.35
N GLY A 57 -7.81 -0.28 16.48
CA GLY A 57 -8.97 0.55 16.83
C GLY A 57 -10.15 -0.22 17.44
N LYS A 58 -10.01 -1.53 17.66
CA LYS A 58 -11.07 -2.43 18.16
C LYS A 58 -12.34 -2.40 17.31
N LYS A 59 -12.19 -2.20 16.00
CA LYS A 59 -13.30 -2.12 15.03
C LYS A 59 -13.59 -3.49 14.42
N PHE A 60 -13.68 -4.52 15.24
CA PHE A 60 -13.77 -5.93 14.80
C PHE A 60 -14.98 -6.18 13.89
N LYS A 61 -16.09 -5.48 14.11
CA LYS A 61 -17.32 -5.63 13.31
C LYS A 61 -17.13 -5.23 11.84
N GLU A 62 -16.08 -4.47 11.53
CA GLU A 62 -15.85 -4.01 10.14
C GLU A 62 -15.45 -5.17 9.21
N PHE A 63 -14.77 -6.18 9.75
CA PHE A 63 -14.38 -7.37 8.98
C PHE A 63 -15.60 -8.09 8.39
N GLY A 64 -16.55 -8.50 9.23
CA GLY A 64 -17.75 -9.20 8.80
C GLY A 64 -18.69 -8.38 7.90
N LYS A 65 -18.53 -7.05 7.88
CA LYS A 65 -19.30 -6.21 6.95
C LYS A 65 -18.82 -6.36 5.52
N ILE A 66 -17.55 -6.67 5.29
CA ILE A 66 -16.99 -6.71 3.93
C ILE A 66 -16.81 -8.13 3.40
N PHE A 67 -16.67 -9.13 4.30
CA PHE A 67 -16.51 -10.53 3.88
C PHE A 67 -16.87 -11.48 5.02
N SER A 68 -17.55 -12.58 4.69
CA SER A 68 -17.77 -13.68 5.63
C SER A 68 -17.64 -15.01 4.91
N CYS A 69 -16.91 -15.95 5.52
CA CYS A 69 -16.80 -17.32 5.01
C CYS A 69 -18.14 -18.09 5.07
N ASN A 70 -19.11 -17.56 5.79
CA ASN A 70 -20.46 -18.15 5.87
C ASN A 70 -21.40 -17.61 4.78
N ASN A 71 -20.93 -16.69 3.93
CA ASN A 71 -21.71 -16.11 2.83
C ASN A 71 -21.19 -16.64 1.49
N HIS A 72 -21.98 -17.46 0.82
CA HIS A 72 -21.60 -18.07 -0.46
C HIS A 72 -21.24 -17.03 -1.53
N ASN A 73 -21.95 -15.90 -1.57
CA ASN A 73 -21.67 -14.85 -2.55
C ASN A 73 -20.27 -14.23 -2.32
N ASP A 74 -19.89 -14.04 -1.05
CA ASP A 74 -18.56 -13.52 -0.72
C ASP A 74 -17.45 -14.48 -1.16
N ILE A 75 -17.67 -15.81 -0.95
CA ILE A 75 -16.70 -16.85 -1.34
C ILE A 75 -16.56 -16.90 -2.86
N VAL A 76 -17.70 -16.94 -3.59
CA VAL A 76 -17.67 -16.98 -5.07
C VAL A 76 -17.06 -15.69 -5.62
N SER A 77 -17.38 -14.54 -5.01
CA SER A 77 -16.79 -13.25 -5.36
C SER A 77 -15.25 -13.31 -5.28
N GLU A 78 -14.73 -13.87 -4.19
CA GLU A 78 -13.28 -14.02 -4.01
C GLU A 78 -12.65 -14.92 -5.08
N PHE A 79 -13.29 -16.04 -5.39
CA PHE A 79 -12.82 -16.94 -6.46
C PHE A 79 -12.76 -16.21 -7.81
N LEU A 80 -13.78 -15.42 -8.13
CA LEU A 80 -13.80 -14.63 -9.37
C LEU A 80 -12.71 -13.53 -9.36
N PHE A 81 -12.44 -12.94 -8.20
CA PHE A 81 -11.33 -11.99 -8.06
C PHE A 81 -9.98 -12.67 -8.36
N LEU A 82 -9.76 -13.87 -7.85
CA LEU A 82 -8.50 -14.61 -8.11
C LEU A 82 -8.32 -14.88 -9.61
N ILE A 83 -9.40 -15.30 -10.29
CA ILE A 83 -9.38 -15.49 -11.75
C ILE A 83 -9.04 -14.17 -12.46
N SER A 84 -9.68 -13.09 -12.03
CA SER A 84 -9.44 -11.76 -12.58
C SER A 84 -7.96 -11.35 -12.44
N ASN A 85 -7.39 -11.58 -11.26
CA ASN A 85 -6.00 -11.22 -10.97
C ASN A 85 -5.03 -11.99 -11.87
N LEU A 86 -5.33 -13.27 -12.15
CA LEU A 86 -4.52 -14.07 -13.09
C LEU A 86 -4.56 -13.47 -14.50
N TYR A 87 -5.73 -13.03 -14.97
CA TYR A 87 -5.84 -12.38 -16.28
C TYR A 87 -5.14 -11.01 -16.30
N SER A 88 -5.25 -10.24 -15.20
CA SER A 88 -4.55 -8.95 -15.09
C SER A 88 -3.03 -9.15 -15.19
N ALA A 89 -2.50 -10.16 -14.51
CA ALA A 89 -1.07 -10.49 -14.55
C ALA A 89 -0.60 -10.92 -15.95
N GLN A 90 -1.52 -11.40 -16.80
CA GLN A 90 -1.24 -11.76 -18.20
C GLN A 90 -1.53 -10.59 -19.16
N GLU A 91 -1.84 -9.42 -18.63
CA GLU A 91 -2.21 -8.22 -19.39
C GLU A 91 -3.51 -8.38 -20.21
N ASP A 92 -4.32 -9.42 -19.92
CA ASP A 92 -5.65 -9.58 -20.55
C ASP A 92 -6.67 -8.76 -19.74
N ILE A 93 -6.63 -7.46 -19.95
CA ILE A 93 -7.41 -6.48 -19.18
C ILE A 93 -8.93 -6.69 -19.38
N GLU A 94 -9.33 -7.08 -20.59
CA GLU A 94 -10.76 -7.29 -20.89
C GLU A 94 -11.35 -8.43 -20.05
N LYS A 95 -10.68 -9.60 -20.04
CA LYS A 95 -11.12 -10.73 -19.22
C LYS A 95 -11.01 -10.42 -17.73
N SER A 96 -9.91 -9.79 -17.31
CA SER A 96 -9.75 -9.35 -15.93
C SER A 96 -10.96 -8.52 -15.48
N ASN A 97 -11.29 -7.47 -16.23
CA ASN A 97 -12.43 -6.60 -15.90
C ASN A 97 -13.77 -7.34 -15.94
N PHE A 98 -13.94 -8.31 -16.84
CA PHE A 98 -15.15 -9.12 -16.86
C PHE A 98 -15.34 -9.87 -15.53
N TYR A 99 -14.32 -10.60 -15.08
CA TYR A 99 -14.39 -11.35 -13.80
C TYR A 99 -14.48 -10.42 -12.59
N LEU A 100 -13.82 -9.24 -12.63
CA LEU A 100 -13.94 -8.24 -11.57
C LEU A 100 -15.39 -7.71 -11.45
N ASN A 101 -16.05 -7.48 -12.58
CA ASN A 101 -17.44 -7.02 -12.56
C ASN A 101 -18.35 -8.06 -11.91
N LEU A 102 -18.15 -9.34 -12.23
CA LEU A 102 -18.88 -10.43 -11.58
C LEU A 102 -18.59 -10.50 -10.08
N SER A 103 -17.31 -10.40 -9.72
CA SER A 103 -16.88 -10.37 -8.31
C SER A 103 -17.56 -9.23 -7.55
N ASN A 104 -17.49 -8.01 -8.09
CA ASN A 104 -18.10 -6.82 -7.47
C ASN A 104 -19.64 -6.91 -7.42
N TYR A 105 -20.26 -7.57 -8.38
CA TYR A 105 -21.71 -7.81 -8.34
C TYR A 105 -22.10 -8.71 -7.19
N LEU A 106 -21.32 -9.77 -6.93
CA LEU A 106 -21.59 -10.72 -5.84
C LEU A 106 -21.25 -10.14 -4.46
N ASN A 107 -20.16 -9.35 -4.35
CA ASN A 107 -19.79 -8.71 -3.09
C ASN A 107 -19.39 -7.24 -3.32
N PRO A 108 -20.37 -6.33 -3.46
CA PRO A 108 -20.07 -4.91 -3.67
C PRO A 108 -19.46 -4.21 -2.44
N LYS A 109 -19.45 -4.88 -1.28
CA LYS A 109 -18.90 -4.31 -0.04
C LYS A 109 -17.38 -4.40 0.03
N PHE A 110 -16.78 -5.35 -0.73
CA PHE A 110 -15.32 -5.55 -0.71
C PHE A 110 -14.66 -4.59 -1.71
N ILE A 111 -14.65 -3.31 -1.36
CA ILE A 111 -14.22 -2.21 -2.25
C ILE A 111 -12.78 -2.34 -2.73
N LEU A 112 -11.93 -3.11 -2.05
CA LEU A 112 -10.56 -3.38 -2.51
C LEU A 112 -10.53 -3.88 -3.96
N ASN A 113 -11.51 -4.71 -4.36
CA ASN A 113 -11.56 -5.26 -5.72
C ASN A 113 -11.61 -4.14 -6.77
N SER A 114 -12.20 -2.99 -6.44
CA SER A 114 -12.21 -1.84 -7.33
C SER A 114 -10.83 -1.19 -7.51
N SER A 115 -9.87 -1.46 -6.60
CA SER A 115 -8.48 -0.97 -6.81
C SER A 115 -7.84 -1.66 -8.02
N LEU A 116 -8.11 -2.95 -8.23
CA LEU A 116 -7.63 -3.68 -9.42
C LEU A 116 -8.33 -3.17 -10.70
N VAL A 117 -9.64 -2.85 -10.62
CA VAL A 117 -10.34 -2.23 -11.77
C VAL A 117 -9.66 -0.90 -12.16
N ALA A 118 -9.38 -0.06 -11.16
CA ALA A 118 -8.71 1.24 -11.40
C ALA A 118 -7.32 1.04 -11.98
N GLU A 119 -6.57 0.05 -11.48
CA GLU A 119 -5.23 -0.30 -11.97
C GLU A 119 -5.29 -0.77 -13.43
N ASN A 120 -6.22 -1.67 -13.75
CA ASN A 120 -6.42 -2.18 -15.11
C ASN A 120 -6.68 -1.02 -16.09
N PHE A 121 -7.57 -0.08 -15.73
CA PHE A 121 -7.83 1.08 -16.59
C PHE A 121 -6.61 1.99 -16.69
N TYR A 122 -5.85 2.16 -15.60
CA TYR A 122 -4.62 2.95 -15.62
C TYR A 122 -3.57 2.34 -16.55
N LEU A 123 -3.34 1.01 -16.45
CA LEU A 123 -2.37 0.30 -17.29
C LEU A 123 -2.77 0.37 -18.78
N ASN A 124 -4.07 0.30 -19.04
CA ASN A 124 -4.62 0.42 -20.40
C ASN A 124 -4.72 1.87 -20.90
N ARG A 125 -4.19 2.83 -20.14
CA ARG A 125 -4.19 4.28 -20.44
C ARG A 125 -5.60 4.88 -20.54
N GLU A 126 -6.61 4.22 -19.98
CA GLU A 126 -7.99 4.71 -19.93
C GLU A 126 -8.19 5.56 -18.67
N TYR A 127 -7.47 6.69 -18.59
CA TYR A 127 -7.34 7.48 -17.36
C TYR A 127 -8.67 8.02 -16.83
N ASP A 128 -9.59 8.38 -17.70
CA ASP A 128 -10.91 8.88 -17.26
C ASP A 128 -11.74 7.78 -16.60
N LYS A 129 -11.68 6.55 -17.14
CA LYS A 129 -12.31 5.39 -16.48
C LYS A 129 -11.64 5.08 -15.15
N ALA A 130 -10.30 5.11 -15.10
CA ALA A 130 -9.57 4.93 -13.84
C ALA A 130 -10.02 5.96 -12.79
N LYS A 131 -10.07 7.26 -13.14
CA LYS A 131 -10.53 8.32 -12.23
C LYS A 131 -11.97 8.09 -11.74
N LYS A 132 -12.86 7.63 -12.63
CA LYS A 132 -14.25 7.33 -12.26
C LYS A 132 -14.31 6.23 -11.20
N ILE A 133 -13.54 5.14 -11.38
CA ILE A 133 -13.48 4.07 -10.37
C ILE A 133 -12.83 4.59 -9.08
N LEU A 134 -11.71 5.32 -9.18
CA LEU A 134 -11.01 5.88 -8.02
C LEU A 134 -11.92 6.77 -7.16
N SER A 135 -12.94 7.42 -7.76
CA SER A 135 -13.83 8.33 -7.02
C SER A 135 -14.63 7.64 -5.90
N ILE A 136 -14.77 6.31 -5.93
CA ILE A 136 -15.45 5.57 -4.85
C ILE A 136 -14.62 5.59 -3.54
N PHE A 137 -13.30 5.76 -3.64
CA PHE A 137 -12.40 5.79 -2.49
C PHE A 137 -12.41 7.20 -1.89
N ASP A 138 -13.44 7.50 -1.11
CA ASP A 138 -13.59 8.79 -0.44
C ASP A 138 -12.87 8.83 0.92
N LYS A 139 -12.89 9.98 1.58
CA LYS A 139 -12.12 10.26 2.82
C LYS A 139 -12.45 9.32 3.99
N LYS A 140 -13.63 8.65 3.98
CA LYS A 140 -13.99 7.73 5.07
C LYS A 140 -13.14 6.44 5.04
N TYR A 141 -12.52 6.16 3.89
CA TYR A 141 -11.64 4.99 3.70
C TYR A 141 -10.18 5.45 3.65
N GLU A 142 -9.58 5.74 4.79
CA GLU A 142 -8.27 6.40 4.91
C GLU A 142 -7.21 5.87 3.92
N PHE A 143 -6.96 4.55 3.93
CA PHE A 143 -5.89 3.93 3.11
C PHE A 143 -6.26 3.95 1.63
N TYR A 144 -7.52 3.68 1.30
CA TYR A 144 -8.00 3.70 -0.09
C TYR A 144 -8.07 5.12 -0.64
N TYR A 145 -8.40 6.10 0.20
CA TYR A 145 -8.38 7.51 -0.19
C TYR A 145 -6.94 7.94 -0.54
N TRP A 146 -5.96 7.52 0.26
CA TRP A 146 -4.55 7.80 -0.03
C TRP A 146 -4.11 7.09 -1.33
N PHE A 147 -4.50 5.82 -1.53
CA PHE A 147 -4.27 5.08 -2.79
C PHE A 147 -4.84 5.88 -3.98
N ARG A 148 -6.08 6.36 -3.86
CA ARG A 148 -6.71 7.20 -4.89
C ARG A 148 -5.85 8.43 -5.20
N LEU A 149 -5.43 9.19 -4.19
CA LEU A 149 -4.64 10.41 -4.40
C LEU A 149 -3.31 10.12 -5.11
N LYS A 150 -2.64 9.02 -4.71
CA LYS A 150 -1.40 8.59 -5.39
C LYS A 150 -1.65 8.24 -6.86
N LYS A 151 -2.72 7.49 -7.12
CA LYS A 151 -3.05 7.08 -8.51
C LYS A 151 -3.45 8.28 -9.36
N GLU A 152 -4.21 9.22 -8.80
CA GLU A 152 -4.53 10.49 -9.48
C GLU A 152 -3.25 11.29 -9.80
N ALA A 153 -2.31 11.36 -8.84
CA ALA A 153 -1.00 12.01 -9.08
C ALA A 153 -0.22 11.31 -10.20
N GLN A 154 -0.21 9.97 -10.22
CA GLN A 154 0.44 9.19 -11.28
C GLN A 154 -0.18 9.49 -12.66
N ILE A 155 -1.50 9.62 -12.74
CA ILE A 155 -2.20 9.99 -13.98
C ILE A 155 -1.76 11.41 -14.42
N ILE A 156 -1.69 12.35 -13.47
CA ILE A 156 -1.25 13.72 -13.76
C ILE A 156 0.21 13.70 -14.28
N ILE A 157 1.08 12.91 -13.66
CA ILE A 157 2.48 12.76 -14.12
C ILE A 157 2.53 12.30 -15.58
N LYS A 158 1.69 11.33 -15.96
CA LYS A 158 1.64 10.82 -17.35
C LYS A 158 1.12 11.86 -18.35
N ASP A 159 0.22 12.74 -17.90
CA ASP A 159 -0.42 13.75 -18.75
C ASP A 159 0.37 15.07 -18.81
N LYS A 160 0.92 15.51 -17.68
CA LYS A 160 1.47 16.87 -17.51
C LYS A 160 2.92 16.91 -17.01
N GLY A 161 3.42 15.82 -16.46
CA GLY A 161 4.78 15.75 -15.94
C GLY A 161 4.87 15.68 -14.42
N TYR A 162 6.09 15.46 -13.94
CA TYR A 162 6.36 15.19 -12.51
C TYR A 162 6.01 16.38 -11.61
N GLU A 163 6.29 17.61 -12.07
CA GLU A 163 6.08 18.82 -11.27
C GLU A 163 4.60 18.94 -10.86
N GLU A 164 3.70 18.86 -11.82
CA GLU A 164 2.25 18.99 -11.58
C GLU A 164 1.72 17.82 -10.73
N GLY A 165 2.24 16.62 -10.95
CA GLY A 165 1.83 15.46 -10.16
C GLY A 165 2.25 15.55 -8.71
N ILE A 166 3.48 15.98 -8.43
CA ILE A 166 3.94 16.14 -7.05
C ILE A 166 3.26 17.33 -6.36
N ASP A 167 3.01 18.42 -7.08
CA ASP A 167 2.26 19.56 -6.54
C ASP A 167 0.85 19.14 -6.12
N TYR A 168 0.18 18.37 -6.98
CA TYR A 168 -1.12 17.82 -6.65
C TYR A 168 -1.05 17.00 -5.37
N LEU A 169 -0.15 16.00 -5.33
CA LEU A 169 -0.08 15.07 -4.19
C LEU A 169 0.33 15.79 -2.90
N SER A 170 1.33 16.68 -2.97
CA SER A 170 1.81 17.41 -1.78
C SER A 170 0.73 18.36 -1.24
N SER A 171 -0.04 19.00 -2.12
CA SER A 171 -1.19 19.84 -1.73
C SER A 171 -2.28 19.03 -1.00
N LYS A 172 -2.50 17.76 -1.41
CA LYS A 172 -3.44 16.88 -0.71
C LYS A 172 -2.87 16.39 0.62
N PHE A 173 -1.60 15.99 0.61
CA PHE A 173 -0.87 15.50 1.78
C PHE A 173 -0.85 16.54 2.91
N SER A 174 -0.60 17.81 2.59
CA SER A 174 -0.53 18.91 3.58
C SER A 174 -1.86 19.11 4.34
N LYS A 175 -2.97 18.61 3.81
CA LYS A 175 -4.30 18.71 4.44
C LYS A 175 -4.62 17.52 5.35
N ILE A 176 -3.73 16.52 5.40
CA ILE A 176 -3.88 15.35 6.27
C ILE A 176 -3.28 15.72 7.64
N LYS A 177 -4.10 15.75 8.68
CA LYS A 177 -3.66 16.20 10.02
C LYS A 177 -2.62 15.26 10.63
N ASN A 178 -2.83 13.95 10.54
CA ASN A 178 -1.97 12.94 11.14
C ASN A 178 -1.62 11.89 10.08
N PRO A 179 -0.70 12.18 9.15
CA PRO A 179 -0.33 11.20 8.14
C PRO A 179 0.36 10.00 8.80
N ASN A 180 -0.01 8.80 8.42
CA ASN A 180 0.68 7.60 8.88
C ASN A 180 2.02 7.44 8.15
N GLU A 181 2.86 6.53 8.67
CA GLU A 181 4.22 6.31 8.14
C GLU A 181 4.23 5.96 6.65
N LYS A 182 3.24 5.17 6.18
CA LYS A 182 3.11 4.82 4.76
C LYS A 182 2.89 6.07 3.89
N MET A 183 2.05 7.00 4.34
CA MET A 183 1.80 8.25 3.62
C MET A 183 3.06 9.10 3.54
N VAL A 184 3.82 9.19 4.65
CA VAL A 184 5.09 9.93 4.69
C VAL A 184 6.12 9.28 3.77
N PHE A 185 6.21 7.95 3.79
CA PHE A 185 7.10 7.18 2.91
C PHE A 185 6.75 7.39 1.44
N ASP A 186 5.46 7.31 1.10
CA ASP A 186 5.00 7.49 -0.28
C ASP A 186 5.34 8.90 -0.81
N ILE A 187 5.10 9.95 -0.01
CA ILE A 187 5.40 11.32 -0.43
C ILE A 187 6.92 11.52 -0.59
N ALA A 188 7.73 10.90 0.28
CA ALA A 188 9.21 10.91 0.12
C ALA A 188 9.61 10.30 -1.23
N ASN A 189 9.03 9.14 -1.58
CA ASN A 189 9.33 8.48 -2.86
C ASN A 189 8.85 9.31 -4.06
N PHE A 190 7.72 10.00 -3.98
CA PHE A 190 7.27 10.90 -5.05
C PHE A 190 8.28 12.03 -5.26
N TYR A 191 8.78 12.65 -4.17
CA TYR A 191 9.82 13.70 -4.27
C TYR A 191 11.13 13.13 -4.84
N LYS A 192 11.57 11.94 -4.39
CA LYS A 192 12.76 11.29 -4.92
C LYS A 192 12.63 11.06 -6.43
N ASN A 193 11.48 10.54 -6.89
CA ASN A 193 11.24 10.24 -8.29
C ASN A 193 11.16 11.52 -9.15
N SER A 194 10.77 12.64 -8.57
CA SER A 194 10.78 13.94 -9.24
C SER A 194 12.17 14.64 -9.13
N LYS A 195 13.16 13.93 -8.59
CA LYS A 195 14.54 14.43 -8.37
C LYS A 195 14.65 15.57 -7.34
N ASN A 196 13.62 15.78 -6.52
CA ASN A 196 13.68 16.71 -5.40
C ASN A 196 14.21 15.98 -4.18
N TYR A 197 15.52 15.72 -4.18
CA TYR A 197 16.19 14.88 -3.19
C TYR A 197 16.21 15.52 -1.80
N GLU A 198 16.27 16.86 -1.72
CA GLU A 198 16.22 17.58 -0.45
C GLU A 198 14.92 17.28 0.29
N LYS A 199 13.78 17.47 -0.38
CA LYS A 199 12.47 17.18 0.23
C LYS A 199 12.29 15.68 0.52
N ALA A 200 12.78 14.82 -0.37
CA ALA A 200 12.73 13.37 -0.12
C ALA A 200 13.45 13.05 1.20
N ASN A 201 14.65 13.60 1.39
CA ASN A 201 15.47 13.37 2.59
C ASN A 201 14.82 13.92 3.87
N GLU A 202 14.11 15.05 3.79
CA GLU A 202 13.33 15.58 4.93
C GLU A 202 12.30 14.53 5.41
N TYR A 203 11.57 13.92 4.48
CA TYR A 203 10.53 12.94 4.82
C TYR A 203 11.13 11.61 5.26
N TYR A 204 12.18 11.12 4.59
CA TYR A 204 12.88 9.90 5.05
C TYR A 204 13.41 10.07 6.48
N THR A 205 14.00 11.23 6.77
CA THR A 205 14.53 11.52 8.12
C THR A 205 13.44 11.45 9.19
N LYS A 206 12.24 11.97 8.89
CA LYS A 206 11.09 11.89 9.82
C LYS A 206 10.75 10.45 10.19
N ILE A 207 10.74 9.54 9.19
CA ILE A 207 10.41 8.14 9.46
C ILE A 207 11.58 7.45 10.20
N ILE A 208 12.81 7.62 9.71
CA ILE A 208 14.01 6.99 10.28
C ILE A 208 14.12 7.30 11.78
N SER A 209 13.78 8.54 12.18
CA SER A 209 13.86 8.96 13.58
C SER A 209 12.83 8.30 14.50
N SER A 210 11.76 7.70 13.94
CA SER A 210 10.73 7.01 14.73
C SER A 210 10.89 5.49 14.77
N LEU A 211 11.84 4.94 14.00
CA LEU A 211 12.03 3.49 13.89
C LEU A 211 13.10 2.97 14.83
N ASP A 212 12.95 1.73 15.28
CA ASP A 212 13.94 1.01 16.07
C ASP A 212 15.24 0.84 15.28
N ASP A 213 16.38 0.82 16.00
CA ASP A 213 17.72 0.83 15.39
C ASP A 213 18.01 -0.40 14.52
N ASN A 214 17.36 -1.53 14.78
CA ASN A 214 17.59 -2.77 14.05
C ASN A 214 16.45 -3.14 13.08
N SER A 215 15.57 -2.19 12.77
CA SER A 215 14.46 -2.43 11.84
C SER A 215 14.98 -2.56 10.40
N GLU A 216 14.56 -3.62 9.69
CA GLU A 216 14.85 -3.78 8.24
C GLU A 216 14.34 -2.60 7.42
N ILE A 217 13.18 -2.05 7.81
CA ILE A 217 12.63 -0.85 7.16
C ILE A 217 13.59 0.33 7.35
N LYS A 218 14.22 0.45 8.52
CA LYS A 218 15.21 1.50 8.75
C LYS A 218 16.41 1.33 7.82
N SER A 219 16.87 0.10 7.60
CA SER A 219 17.93 -0.20 6.63
C SER A 219 17.54 0.30 5.23
N ASP A 220 16.37 -0.08 4.71
CA ASP A 220 15.89 0.36 3.38
C ASP A 220 15.77 1.89 3.28
N LEU A 221 15.27 2.54 4.33
CA LEU A 221 15.13 4.00 4.35
C LEU A 221 16.48 4.71 4.36
N LEU A 222 17.46 4.20 5.12
CA LEU A 222 18.83 4.70 5.13
C LEU A 222 19.45 4.55 3.73
N TYR A 223 19.29 3.39 3.10
CA TYR A 223 19.77 3.14 1.74
C TYR A 223 19.17 4.18 0.75
N ARG A 224 17.85 4.41 0.81
CA ARG A 224 17.17 5.38 -0.06
C ARG A 224 17.63 6.81 0.19
N ARG A 225 17.83 7.17 1.46
CA ARG A 225 18.28 8.52 1.84
C ARG A 225 19.74 8.72 1.45
N GLY A 226 20.58 7.71 1.66
CA GLY A 226 21.99 7.71 1.25
C GLY A 226 22.12 7.93 -0.26
N GLY A 227 21.35 7.18 -1.06
CA GLY A 227 21.33 7.37 -2.52
C GLY A 227 20.83 8.76 -2.93
N SER A 228 19.94 9.37 -2.16
CA SER A 228 19.50 10.76 -2.41
C SER A 228 20.59 11.76 -2.04
N TYR A 229 21.34 11.55 -0.94
CA TYR A 229 22.50 12.38 -0.58
C TYR A 229 23.59 12.29 -1.66
N GLU A 230 23.85 11.10 -2.20
CA GLU A 230 24.79 10.92 -3.30
C GLU A 230 24.41 11.81 -4.50
N ARG A 231 23.13 11.85 -4.88
CA ARG A 231 22.62 12.67 -5.98
C ARG A 231 22.75 14.17 -5.70
N LEU A 232 22.78 14.55 -4.43
CA LEU A 232 22.99 15.96 -4.00
C LEU A 232 24.47 16.31 -3.88
N GLY A 233 25.39 15.33 -4.03
CA GLY A 233 26.84 15.53 -3.86
C GLY A 233 27.28 15.55 -2.40
N ASP A 234 26.40 15.21 -1.44
CA ASP A 234 26.73 15.13 -0.03
C ASP A 234 27.26 13.72 0.29
N TYR A 235 28.45 13.42 -0.21
CA TYR A 235 29.05 12.09 -0.14
C TYR A 235 29.31 11.64 1.30
N GLN A 236 29.55 12.60 2.23
CA GLN A 236 29.76 12.23 3.64
C GLN A 236 28.49 11.63 4.24
N LYS A 237 27.34 12.30 4.10
CA LYS A 237 26.06 11.78 4.61
C LYS A 237 25.64 10.51 3.86
N ALA A 238 25.92 10.45 2.57
CA ALA A 238 25.65 9.23 1.79
C ALA A 238 26.38 8.02 2.38
N ASP A 239 27.70 8.17 2.63
CA ASP A 239 28.55 7.12 3.19
C ASP A 239 28.08 6.70 4.59
N GLU A 240 27.73 7.68 5.45
CA GLU A 240 27.20 7.42 6.80
C GLU A 240 25.92 6.57 6.75
N ASP A 241 24.96 6.97 5.91
CA ASP A 241 23.68 6.27 5.77
C ASP A 241 23.86 4.86 5.18
N LEU A 242 24.66 4.73 4.11
CA LEU A 242 24.88 3.44 3.45
C LEU A 242 25.61 2.45 4.39
N LYS A 243 26.61 2.91 5.12
CA LYS A 243 27.31 2.07 6.13
C LYS A 243 26.36 1.64 7.23
N TYR A 244 25.48 2.53 7.69
CA TYR A 244 24.52 2.18 8.75
C TYR A 244 23.47 1.19 8.22
N SER A 245 22.99 1.38 7.00
CA SER A 245 22.09 0.43 6.33
C SER A 245 22.70 -0.97 6.32
N LEU A 246 23.93 -1.11 5.82
CA LEU A 246 24.67 -2.38 5.76
C LEU A 246 24.95 -2.99 7.15
N LYS A 247 25.08 -2.16 8.17
CA LYS A 247 25.24 -2.66 9.54
C LYS A 247 23.96 -3.33 10.05
N ILE A 248 22.78 -2.79 9.68
CA ILE A 248 21.48 -3.36 10.05
C ILE A 248 21.20 -4.60 9.21
N ASN A 249 21.43 -4.53 7.91
CA ASN A 249 21.12 -5.61 6.96
C ASN A 249 22.32 -5.85 6.03
N PRO A 250 23.26 -6.72 6.42
CA PRO A 250 24.46 -7.00 5.60
C PRO A 250 24.17 -7.65 4.25
N ASP A 251 23.02 -8.30 4.10
CA ASP A 251 22.64 -9.03 2.88
C ASP A 251 22.13 -8.10 1.77
N ASP A 252 21.85 -6.84 2.07
CA ASP A 252 21.43 -5.81 1.09
C ASP A 252 22.63 -5.27 0.27
N ALA A 253 23.82 -5.85 0.39
CA ALA A 253 25.03 -5.41 -0.33
C ALA A 253 25.15 -5.87 -1.79
N UNK A 254 24.34 -6.57 -1.98
CA UNK A 254 24.25 -7.01 -3.31
C UNK A 254 23.74 -6.16 -4.32
#